data_4c15abb3b68da79f46b980a1e514d34b
#
_entry.id   4c15abb3b68da79f46b980a1e514d34b
#
_cell.length_a   1.000
_cell.length_b   1.000
_cell.length_c   1.000
_cell.angle_alpha   90.00
_cell.angle_beta   90.00
_cell.angle_gamma   90.00
#
_symmetry.space_group_name_H-M   'P 1'
#
loop_
_entity.id
_entity.type
_entity.pdbx_description
1 polymer ?
#
loop_
_entity_poly.entity_id
_entity_poly.type
_entity_poly.pdbx_seq_one_letter_code
_entity_poly.pdbx_strand_id
1 'polypeptide(L)'
;MSESFSRAASSAREMARMLLRWLVLALPIGLLCGGIGTAFHLAVEAVTELRGAHGWLLWLLPAAGLAIVALYKGTKCEGVGTNNVIRAVQSGEAVSPLLVPAIFFGTVLTHLCGGSAGREGAALQMGGSIGYNIAKLFHFPDHDRRTATVCGMAAFFSALFGTPLAATLFAMMVEDVGLSFSVAFVPGFCAALLAYGISLACGIAPTRFALSAVPALGILSVLQVALLGVACAAVTRLFCLLLHVAEHQLPKRLPNPWVRVVLGGVVVVALSYLMGVGRYNGAGMGVITAAVEQGQALPWDFICKILLTAITLASGFKGGEVVPSFYIGATFGCVFGPLLGLPAGFSAAVAMVAVFCGAANTLVPSLLLAYELFGGAGLELIALGCGLSYMLSGYHGLYSSQTFLSDKFHSEYTARWEARLHH
;
A
#
# COMPACT_ATOMS: atom_id res chain seq x y z
N MET A 1 -32.88 -1.46 -42.13
CA MET A 1 -32.96 -2.39 -40.97
C MET A 1 -31.83 -3.43 -40.97
N SER A 2 -31.42 -3.99 -42.14
CA SER A 2 -30.29 -4.97 -42.22
C SER A 2 -28.91 -4.38 -41.94
N GLU A 3 -28.60 -3.16 -42.38
CA GLU A 3 -27.31 -2.49 -42.14
C GLU A 3 -27.08 -2.11 -40.66
N SER A 4 -28.12 -1.64 -39.96
CA SER A 4 -28.02 -1.32 -38.54
C SER A 4 -27.80 -2.58 -37.69
N PHE A 5 -28.44 -3.69 -38.06
CA PHE A 5 -28.24 -4.98 -37.40
C PHE A 5 -26.82 -5.56 -37.68
N SER A 6 -26.34 -5.43 -38.91
CA SER A 6 -25.00 -5.85 -39.28
C SER A 6 -23.92 -5.04 -38.53
N ARG A 7 -24.08 -3.73 -38.40
CA ARG A 7 -23.17 -2.86 -37.61
C ARG A 7 -23.22 -3.19 -36.12
N ALA A 8 -24.40 -3.44 -35.58
CA ALA A 8 -24.52 -3.87 -34.16
C ALA A 8 -23.86 -5.22 -33.92
N ALA A 9 -24.02 -6.18 -34.84
CA ALA A 9 -23.37 -7.50 -34.71
C ALA A 9 -21.84 -7.45 -34.87
N SER A 10 -21.32 -6.60 -35.76
CA SER A 10 -19.84 -6.39 -35.88
C SER A 10 -19.27 -5.74 -34.61
N SER A 11 -19.92 -4.70 -34.07
CA SER A 11 -19.53 -4.05 -32.83
C SER A 11 -19.54 -5.01 -31.63
N ALA A 12 -20.60 -5.83 -31.49
CA ALA A 12 -20.68 -6.85 -30.44
C ALA A 12 -19.54 -7.88 -30.54
N ARG A 13 -19.17 -8.29 -31.75
CA ARG A 13 -18.07 -9.23 -31.98
C ARG A 13 -16.71 -8.60 -31.62
N GLU A 14 -16.49 -7.34 -31.93
CA GLU A 14 -15.27 -6.62 -31.53
C GLU A 14 -15.16 -6.46 -30.02
N MET A 15 -16.25 -6.08 -29.35
CA MET A 15 -16.29 -6.00 -27.89
C MET A 15 -16.03 -7.37 -27.23
N ALA A 16 -16.64 -8.45 -27.75
CA ALA A 16 -16.40 -9.79 -27.24
C ALA A 16 -14.92 -10.24 -27.44
N ARG A 17 -14.31 -9.91 -28.58
CA ARG A 17 -12.88 -10.19 -28.80
C ARG A 17 -12.00 -9.41 -27.83
N MET A 18 -12.29 -8.14 -27.62
CA MET A 18 -11.53 -7.30 -26.68
C MET A 18 -11.66 -7.85 -25.25
N LEU A 19 -12.86 -8.16 -24.79
CA LEU A 19 -13.09 -8.75 -23.47
C LEU A 19 -12.35 -10.07 -23.32
N LEU A 20 -12.45 -10.98 -24.29
CA LEU A 20 -11.75 -12.26 -24.26
C LEU A 20 -10.23 -12.07 -24.20
N ARG A 21 -9.69 -11.14 -24.98
CA ARG A 21 -8.24 -10.79 -24.96
C ARG A 21 -7.79 -10.38 -23.57
N TRP A 22 -8.56 -9.52 -22.87
CA TRP A 22 -8.24 -9.07 -21.54
C TRP A 22 -8.40 -10.17 -20.49
N LEU A 23 -9.40 -11.03 -20.59
CA LEU A 23 -9.59 -12.18 -19.70
C LEU A 23 -8.46 -13.20 -19.86
N VAL A 24 -8.01 -13.46 -21.10
CA VAL A 24 -6.87 -14.35 -21.38
C VAL A 24 -5.58 -13.79 -20.76
N LEU A 25 -5.40 -12.46 -20.73
CA LEU A 25 -4.25 -11.85 -20.06
C LEU A 25 -4.40 -11.85 -18.53
N ALA A 26 -5.59 -11.60 -18.00
CA ALA A 26 -5.86 -11.57 -16.56
C ALA A 26 -5.60 -12.93 -15.89
N LEU A 27 -5.85 -14.04 -16.59
CA LEU A 27 -5.68 -15.39 -16.07
C LEU A 27 -4.23 -15.70 -15.64
N PRO A 28 -3.19 -15.62 -16.51
CA PRO A 28 -1.81 -15.87 -16.09
C PRO A 28 -1.30 -14.85 -15.08
N ILE A 29 -1.75 -13.59 -15.15
CA ILE A 29 -1.40 -12.56 -14.15
C ILE A 29 -1.97 -12.97 -12.79
N GLY A 30 -3.26 -13.29 -12.71
CA GLY A 30 -3.91 -13.70 -11.46
C GLY A 30 -3.30 -14.97 -10.87
N LEU A 31 -2.98 -15.97 -11.70
CA LEU A 31 -2.33 -17.22 -11.27
C LEU A 31 -0.94 -16.96 -10.67
N LEU A 32 -0.08 -16.24 -11.38
CA LEU A 32 1.27 -15.97 -10.92
C LEU A 32 1.30 -15.03 -9.71
N CYS A 33 0.52 -13.93 -9.73
CA CYS A 33 0.42 -13.02 -8.60
C CYS A 33 -0.22 -13.71 -7.38
N GLY A 34 -1.24 -14.55 -7.58
CA GLY A 34 -1.84 -15.35 -6.52
C GLY A 34 -0.86 -16.33 -5.90
N GLY A 35 -0.15 -17.13 -6.72
CA GLY A 35 0.83 -18.10 -6.25
C GLY A 35 2.03 -17.47 -5.55
N ILE A 36 2.68 -16.49 -6.19
CA ILE A 36 3.85 -15.78 -5.62
C ILE A 36 3.43 -14.93 -4.43
N GLY A 37 2.26 -14.25 -4.49
CA GLY A 37 1.72 -13.45 -3.40
C GLY A 37 1.40 -14.29 -2.16
N THR A 38 0.79 -15.45 -2.34
CA THR A 38 0.55 -16.43 -1.28
C THR A 38 1.86 -16.92 -0.66
N ALA A 39 2.84 -17.31 -1.48
CA ALA A 39 4.16 -17.73 -0.99
C ALA A 39 4.87 -16.60 -0.22
N PHE A 40 4.75 -15.37 -0.70
CA PHE A 40 5.32 -14.19 -0.04
C PHE A 40 4.63 -13.90 1.29
N HIS A 41 3.30 -14.01 1.35
CA HIS A 41 2.54 -13.88 2.60
C HIS A 41 3.03 -14.87 3.65
N LEU A 42 3.03 -16.16 3.30
CA LEU A 42 3.47 -17.23 4.20
C LEU A 42 4.93 -17.07 4.64
N ALA A 43 5.82 -16.67 3.72
CA ALA A 43 7.22 -16.44 4.04
C ALA A 43 7.39 -15.29 5.05
N VAL A 44 6.69 -14.15 4.85
CA VAL A 44 6.76 -13.00 5.77
C VAL A 44 6.16 -13.34 7.13
N GLU A 45 5.07 -14.10 7.17
CA GLU A 45 4.46 -14.56 8.41
C GLU A 45 5.39 -15.51 9.18
N ALA A 46 5.92 -16.54 8.52
CA ALA A 46 6.85 -17.50 9.13
C ALA A 46 8.10 -16.82 9.71
N VAL A 47 8.73 -15.87 8.99
CA VAL A 47 9.91 -15.17 9.50
C VAL A 47 9.55 -14.18 10.61
N THR A 48 8.33 -13.65 10.62
CA THR A 48 7.84 -12.77 11.70
C THR A 48 7.62 -13.56 12.99
N GLU A 49 7.04 -14.76 12.90
CA GLU A 49 6.89 -15.68 14.03
C GLU A 49 8.25 -16.15 14.54
N LEU A 50 9.16 -16.54 13.63
CA LEU A 50 10.53 -16.96 13.97
C LEU A 50 11.27 -15.84 14.72
N ARG A 51 11.14 -14.60 14.29
CA ARG A 51 11.69 -13.44 15.01
C ARG A 51 11.03 -13.27 16.37
N GLY A 52 9.72 -13.46 16.46
CA GLY A 52 9.00 -13.42 17.75
C GLY A 52 9.53 -14.43 18.75
N ALA A 53 9.85 -15.65 18.30
CA ALA A 53 10.45 -16.70 19.12
C ALA A 53 11.93 -16.45 19.42
N HIS A 54 12.66 -15.75 18.55
CA HIS A 54 14.11 -15.55 18.62
C HIS A 54 14.49 -14.08 18.55
N GLY A 55 14.32 -13.34 19.64
CA GLY A 55 14.58 -11.89 19.70
C GLY A 55 15.99 -11.46 19.32
N TRP A 56 16.99 -12.37 19.38
CA TRP A 56 18.37 -12.11 18.95
C TRP A 56 18.50 -11.85 17.42
N LEU A 57 17.52 -12.30 16.60
CA LEU A 57 17.52 -12.05 15.16
C LEU A 57 17.52 -10.55 14.82
N LEU A 58 17.03 -9.70 15.72
CA LEU A 58 17.08 -8.25 15.56
C LEU A 58 18.52 -7.73 15.40
N TRP A 59 19.51 -8.34 16.08
CA TRP A 59 20.92 -7.95 15.97
C TRP A 59 21.51 -8.23 14.58
N LEU A 60 20.88 -9.11 13.81
CA LEU A 60 21.31 -9.41 12.43
C LEU A 60 20.83 -8.39 11.40
N LEU A 61 20.04 -7.38 11.79
CA LEU A 61 19.49 -6.39 10.86
C LEU A 61 20.58 -5.71 10.01
N PRO A 62 21.73 -5.27 10.56
CA PRO A 62 22.80 -4.69 9.74
C PRO A 62 23.38 -5.68 8.70
N ALA A 63 23.53 -6.94 9.07
CA ALA A 63 24.01 -7.99 8.15
C ALA A 63 22.97 -8.32 7.07
N ALA A 64 21.69 -8.40 7.43
CA ALA A 64 20.60 -8.54 6.48
C ALA A 64 20.55 -7.38 5.48
N GLY A 65 20.84 -6.16 5.95
CA GLY A 65 20.97 -4.99 5.09
C GLY A 65 22.06 -5.14 4.03
N LEU A 66 23.24 -5.67 4.42
CA LEU A 66 24.32 -5.97 3.46
C LEU A 66 23.86 -7.00 2.42
N ALA A 67 23.17 -8.05 2.84
CA ALA A 67 22.64 -9.06 1.93
C ALA A 67 21.60 -8.46 0.95
N ILE A 68 20.74 -7.54 1.42
CA ILE A 68 19.77 -6.83 0.59
C ILE A 68 20.49 -5.95 -0.46
N VAL A 69 21.50 -5.18 -0.06
CA VAL A 69 22.29 -4.37 -1.01
C VAL A 69 22.98 -5.25 -2.04
N ALA A 70 23.59 -6.38 -1.63
CA ALA A 70 24.22 -7.33 -2.54
C ALA A 70 23.21 -7.91 -3.54
N LEU A 71 22.01 -8.30 -3.07
CA LEU A 71 20.94 -8.84 -3.88
C LEU A 71 20.47 -7.83 -4.94
N TYR A 72 20.23 -6.58 -4.54
CA TYR A 72 19.78 -5.52 -5.47
C TYR A 72 20.84 -5.15 -6.50
N LYS A 73 22.11 -5.19 -6.09
CA LYS A 73 23.24 -5.00 -7.01
C LYS A 73 23.37 -6.16 -8.00
N GLY A 74 23.27 -7.40 -7.52
CA GLY A 74 23.33 -8.60 -8.36
C GLY A 74 22.18 -8.70 -9.38
N THR A 75 20.99 -8.26 -9.00
CA THR A 75 19.80 -8.22 -9.87
C THR A 75 19.70 -6.96 -10.74
N LYS A 76 20.64 -6.00 -10.61
CA LYS A 76 20.61 -4.70 -11.28
C LYS A 76 19.32 -3.90 -11.02
N CYS A 77 18.74 -4.07 -9.82
CA CYS A 77 17.54 -3.36 -9.38
C CYS A 77 17.85 -2.23 -8.38
N GLU A 78 19.11 -1.73 -8.35
CA GLU A 78 19.52 -0.64 -7.46
C GLU A 78 18.66 0.61 -7.70
N GLY A 79 18.20 1.22 -6.60
CA GLY A 79 17.35 2.42 -6.67
C GLY A 79 15.92 2.20 -7.15
N VAL A 80 15.52 0.97 -7.52
CA VAL A 80 14.15 0.69 -7.91
C VAL A 80 13.27 0.55 -6.67
N GLY A 81 12.15 1.27 -6.68
CA GLY A 81 11.12 1.28 -5.64
C GLY A 81 9.71 1.41 -6.24
N THR A 82 8.70 1.57 -5.39
CA THR A 82 7.28 1.70 -5.80
C THR A 82 7.08 2.84 -6.79
N ASN A 83 7.71 3.99 -6.58
CA ASN A 83 7.65 5.14 -7.49
C ASN A 83 8.15 4.83 -8.91
N ASN A 84 9.13 3.93 -9.05
CA ASN A 84 9.62 3.54 -10.37
C ASN A 84 8.60 2.69 -11.13
N VAL A 85 7.89 1.80 -10.43
CA VAL A 85 6.83 0.98 -11.04
C VAL A 85 5.63 1.84 -11.42
N ILE A 86 5.24 2.81 -10.58
CA ILE A 86 4.19 3.78 -10.89
C ILE A 86 4.57 4.58 -12.14
N ARG A 87 5.80 5.11 -12.22
CA ARG A 87 6.28 5.80 -13.43
C ARG A 87 6.29 4.91 -14.66
N ALA A 88 6.65 3.64 -14.52
CA ALA A 88 6.63 2.69 -15.63
C ALA A 88 5.22 2.49 -16.19
N VAL A 89 4.18 2.54 -15.35
CA VAL A 89 2.78 2.55 -15.83
C VAL A 89 2.50 3.82 -16.63
N GLN A 90 2.95 5.00 -16.17
CA GLN A 90 2.72 6.30 -16.83
C GLN A 90 3.53 6.44 -18.13
N SER A 91 4.84 6.14 -18.09
CA SER A 91 5.77 6.35 -19.21
C SER A 91 5.87 5.17 -20.18
N GLY A 92 5.43 3.97 -19.78
CA GLY A 92 5.62 2.74 -20.52
C GLY A 92 7.05 2.16 -20.43
N GLU A 93 7.85 2.64 -19.47
CA GLU A 93 9.19 2.12 -19.21
C GLU A 93 9.18 0.64 -18.84
N ALA A 94 10.27 -0.05 -19.16
CA ALA A 94 10.39 -1.47 -18.89
C ALA A 94 10.60 -1.76 -17.39
N VAL A 95 9.83 -2.69 -16.84
CA VAL A 95 10.01 -3.20 -15.49
C VAL A 95 10.76 -4.54 -15.52
N SER A 96 11.88 -4.61 -14.82
CA SER A 96 12.72 -5.83 -14.79
C SER A 96 11.99 -6.99 -14.11
N PRO A 97 11.98 -8.22 -14.67
CA PRO A 97 11.44 -9.40 -14.00
C PRO A 97 12.27 -9.81 -12.77
N LEU A 98 13.56 -9.45 -12.72
CA LEU A 98 14.44 -9.71 -11.57
C LEU A 98 14.06 -8.88 -10.33
N LEU A 99 13.18 -7.88 -10.50
CA LEU A 99 12.64 -7.11 -9.39
C LEU A 99 11.79 -7.99 -8.46
N VAL A 100 11.09 -8.99 -9.00
CA VAL A 100 10.26 -9.90 -8.19
C VAL A 100 11.07 -10.65 -7.13
N PRO A 101 12.10 -11.45 -7.48
CA PRO A 101 12.91 -12.12 -6.47
C PRO A 101 13.70 -11.13 -5.59
N ALA A 102 14.17 -10.01 -6.13
CA ALA A 102 14.90 -9.01 -5.35
C ALA A 102 14.07 -8.45 -4.21
N ILE A 103 12.81 -8.05 -4.50
CA ILE A 103 11.89 -7.53 -3.49
C ILE A 103 11.39 -8.64 -2.55
N PHE A 104 11.07 -9.82 -3.07
CA PHE A 104 10.62 -10.95 -2.27
C PHE A 104 11.63 -11.23 -1.14
N PHE A 105 12.85 -11.55 -1.50
CA PHE A 105 13.87 -11.88 -0.51
C PHE A 105 14.32 -10.67 0.31
N GLY A 106 14.40 -9.48 -0.30
CA GLY A 106 14.73 -8.26 0.41
C GLY A 106 13.74 -7.91 1.53
N THR A 107 12.44 -8.06 1.25
CA THR A 107 11.38 -7.80 2.24
C THR A 107 11.34 -8.90 3.32
N VAL A 108 11.48 -10.17 2.92
CA VAL A 108 11.55 -11.29 3.88
C VAL A 108 12.72 -11.11 4.85
N LEU A 109 13.92 -10.72 4.37
CA LEU A 109 15.08 -10.44 5.21
C LEU A 109 14.85 -9.24 6.14
N THR A 110 14.20 -8.18 5.65
CA THR A 110 13.84 -7.02 6.48
C THR A 110 12.92 -7.43 7.63
N HIS A 111 11.89 -8.27 7.37
CA HIS A 111 10.94 -8.73 8.38
C HIS A 111 11.58 -9.74 9.34
N LEU A 112 12.43 -10.64 8.85
CA LEU A 112 13.16 -11.60 9.67
C LEU A 112 14.00 -10.90 10.74
N CYS A 113 14.70 -9.84 10.34
CA CYS A 113 15.60 -9.11 11.22
C CYS A 113 14.98 -7.86 11.86
N GLY A 114 13.65 -7.69 11.75
CA GLY A 114 12.92 -6.68 12.52
C GLY A 114 12.99 -5.25 12.01
N GLY A 115 13.29 -5.03 10.74
CA GLY A 115 13.08 -3.71 10.12
C GLY A 115 11.61 -3.30 10.19
N SER A 116 11.33 -2.03 10.44
CA SER A 116 9.95 -1.50 10.55
C SER A 116 9.42 -1.15 9.16
N ALA A 117 8.68 -2.05 8.56
CA ALA A 117 8.09 -1.87 7.23
C ALA A 117 6.88 -2.77 7.05
N GLY A 118 6.01 -2.43 6.10
CA GLY A 118 4.94 -3.28 5.59
C GLY A 118 5.42 -4.17 4.43
N ARG A 119 4.47 -4.83 3.78
CA ARG A 119 4.72 -5.72 2.64
C ARG A 119 4.02 -5.27 1.36
N GLU A 120 3.15 -4.29 1.45
CA GLU A 120 2.21 -3.88 0.40
C GLU A 120 2.88 -3.06 -0.70
N GLY A 121 3.83 -2.18 -0.38
CA GLY A 121 4.66 -1.52 -1.39
C GLY A 121 5.46 -2.53 -2.22
N ALA A 122 5.94 -3.61 -1.56
CA ALA A 122 6.55 -4.75 -2.25
C ALA A 122 5.56 -5.47 -3.18
N ALA A 123 4.29 -5.62 -2.74
CA ALA A 123 3.23 -6.21 -3.54
C ALA A 123 2.97 -5.46 -4.86
N LEU A 124 2.88 -4.12 -4.78
CA LEU A 124 2.69 -3.28 -5.96
C LEU A 124 3.85 -3.45 -6.96
N GLN A 125 5.08 -3.49 -6.46
CA GLN A 125 6.27 -3.65 -7.28
C GLN A 125 6.34 -5.04 -7.93
N MET A 126 6.12 -6.11 -7.17
CA MET A 126 6.14 -7.48 -7.70
C MET A 126 5.00 -7.70 -8.68
N GLY A 127 3.78 -7.32 -8.30
CA GLY A 127 2.60 -7.42 -9.16
C GLY A 127 2.76 -6.64 -10.45
N GLY A 128 3.20 -5.39 -10.37
CA GLY A 128 3.46 -4.57 -11.55
C GLY A 128 4.52 -5.17 -12.47
N SER A 129 5.62 -5.70 -11.91
CA SER A 129 6.63 -6.40 -12.69
C SER A 129 6.08 -7.65 -13.38
N ILE A 130 5.30 -8.47 -12.68
CA ILE A 130 4.67 -9.68 -13.26
C ILE A 130 3.72 -9.29 -14.39
N GLY A 131 2.80 -8.35 -14.16
CA GLY A 131 1.84 -7.90 -15.16
C GLY A 131 2.50 -7.37 -16.42
N TYR A 132 3.49 -6.48 -16.28
CA TYR A 132 4.26 -5.94 -17.39
C TYR A 132 4.95 -7.05 -18.22
N ASN A 133 5.66 -7.97 -17.54
CA ASN A 133 6.45 -8.99 -18.24
C ASN A 133 5.57 -10.07 -18.88
N ILE A 134 4.40 -10.41 -18.31
CA ILE A 134 3.42 -11.28 -18.96
C ILE A 134 2.91 -10.65 -20.25
N ALA A 135 2.49 -9.37 -20.22
CA ALA A 135 2.02 -8.68 -21.41
C ALA A 135 3.12 -8.57 -22.49
N LYS A 136 4.37 -8.34 -22.08
CA LYS A 136 5.53 -8.35 -22.97
C LYS A 136 5.75 -9.73 -23.59
N LEU A 137 5.64 -10.81 -22.84
CA LEU A 137 5.78 -12.18 -23.32
C LEU A 137 4.73 -12.53 -24.38
N PHE A 138 3.49 -12.06 -24.18
CA PHE A 138 2.39 -12.23 -25.13
C PHE A 138 2.38 -11.18 -26.26
N HIS A 139 3.43 -10.36 -26.38
CA HIS A 139 3.60 -9.34 -27.43
C HIS A 139 2.47 -8.30 -27.47
N PHE A 140 1.91 -7.94 -26.31
CA PHE A 140 0.94 -6.85 -26.23
C PHE A 140 1.61 -5.50 -26.52
N PRO A 141 0.91 -4.56 -27.19
CA PRO A 141 1.40 -3.21 -27.41
C PRO A 141 1.61 -2.45 -26.09
N ASP A 142 2.42 -1.39 -26.13
CA ASP A 142 2.88 -0.69 -24.92
C ASP A 142 1.74 -0.12 -24.07
N HIS A 143 0.66 0.38 -24.69
CA HIS A 143 -0.51 0.87 -23.97
C HIS A 143 -1.24 -0.25 -23.20
N ASP A 144 -1.28 -1.47 -23.74
CA ASP A 144 -1.87 -2.63 -23.08
C ASP A 144 -0.97 -3.16 -21.96
N ARG A 145 0.36 -3.00 -22.08
CA ARG A 145 1.29 -3.36 -21.00
C ARG A 145 1.09 -2.51 -19.76
N ARG A 146 0.71 -1.23 -19.89
CA ARG A 146 0.32 -0.37 -18.77
C ARG A 146 -0.88 -0.96 -18.03
N THR A 147 -1.94 -1.30 -18.76
CA THR A 147 -3.12 -1.95 -18.18
C THR A 147 -2.76 -3.27 -17.48
N ALA A 148 -1.91 -4.09 -18.10
CA ALA A 148 -1.47 -5.35 -17.51
C ALA A 148 -0.63 -5.14 -16.23
N THR A 149 0.17 -4.07 -16.17
CA THR A 149 0.92 -3.69 -14.96
C THR A 149 -0.04 -3.38 -13.82
N VAL A 150 -1.08 -2.58 -14.07
CA VAL A 150 -2.14 -2.29 -13.09
C VAL A 150 -2.87 -3.56 -12.66
N CYS A 151 -3.20 -4.46 -13.59
CA CYS A 151 -3.80 -5.75 -13.26
C CYS A 151 -2.92 -6.59 -12.33
N GLY A 152 -1.61 -6.61 -12.57
CA GLY A 152 -0.66 -7.30 -11.71
C GLY A 152 -0.57 -6.68 -10.31
N MET A 153 -0.53 -5.36 -10.22
CA MET A 153 -0.55 -4.63 -8.94
C MET A 153 -1.83 -4.97 -8.13
N ALA A 154 -2.99 -4.94 -8.79
CA ALA A 154 -4.28 -5.30 -8.18
C ALA A 154 -4.30 -6.74 -7.69
N ALA A 155 -3.87 -7.69 -8.53
CA ALA A 155 -3.87 -9.11 -8.21
C ALA A 155 -2.96 -9.45 -7.02
N PHE A 156 -1.74 -8.90 -7.01
CA PHE A 156 -0.79 -9.16 -5.93
C PHE A 156 -1.25 -8.55 -4.60
N PHE A 157 -1.74 -7.33 -4.62
CA PHE A 157 -2.29 -6.67 -3.42
C PHE A 157 -3.49 -7.45 -2.87
N SER A 158 -4.38 -7.91 -3.75
CA SER A 158 -5.55 -8.73 -3.39
C SER A 158 -5.16 -10.06 -2.74
N ALA A 159 -4.10 -10.72 -3.24
CA ALA A 159 -3.59 -11.96 -2.66
C ALA A 159 -3.10 -11.78 -1.21
N LEU A 160 -2.60 -10.58 -0.85
CA LEU A 160 -2.08 -10.30 0.49
C LEU A 160 -3.15 -9.92 1.50
N PHE A 161 -4.16 -9.13 1.09
CA PHE A 161 -5.18 -8.58 1.99
C PHE A 161 -6.52 -9.32 1.93
N GLY A 162 -6.80 -10.00 0.82
CA GLY A 162 -8.12 -10.57 0.58
C GLY A 162 -9.19 -9.49 0.32
N THR A 163 -8.81 -8.38 -0.31
CA THR A 163 -9.66 -7.23 -0.62
C THR A 163 -9.65 -6.92 -2.12
N PRO A 164 -10.27 -7.76 -2.98
CA PRO A 164 -10.09 -7.68 -4.43
C PRO A 164 -10.65 -6.40 -5.05
N LEU A 165 -11.73 -5.85 -4.51
CA LEU A 165 -12.34 -4.64 -5.04
C LEU A 165 -11.50 -3.40 -4.71
N ALA A 166 -11.12 -3.24 -3.44
CA ALA A 166 -10.26 -2.16 -3.00
C ALA A 166 -8.88 -2.23 -3.69
N ALA A 167 -8.30 -3.43 -3.81
CA ALA A 167 -7.02 -3.65 -4.47
C ALA A 167 -7.05 -3.19 -5.94
N THR A 168 -8.12 -3.51 -6.67
CA THR A 168 -8.26 -3.13 -8.08
C THR A 168 -8.32 -1.62 -8.23
N LEU A 169 -9.19 -0.95 -7.48
CA LEU A 169 -9.33 0.49 -7.56
C LEU A 169 -8.10 1.23 -6.99
N PHE A 170 -7.44 0.65 -5.98
CA PHE A 170 -6.18 1.20 -5.48
C PHE A 170 -5.08 1.16 -6.54
N ALA A 171 -4.90 0.04 -7.23
CA ALA A 171 -3.92 -0.09 -8.30
C ALA A 171 -4.18 0.88 -9.46
N MET A 172 -5.46 1.16 -9.77
CA MET A 172 -5.86 2.12 -10.80
C MET A 172 -5.64 3.58 -10.38
N MET A 173 -5.86 3.91 -9.09
CA MET A 173 -5.81 5.29 -8.59
C MET A 173 -4.46 5.67 -7.96
N VAL A 174 -3.59 4.71 -7.67
CA VAL A 174 -2.26 5.01 -7.12
C VAL A 174 -1.34 5.70 -8.12
N GLU A 175 -1.63 5.55 -9.40
CA GLU A 175 -0.93 6.19 -10.51
C GLU A 175 -1.46 7.61 -10.76
N ASP A 176 -2.77 7.71 -11.00
CA ASP A 176 -3.47 8.96 -11.32
C ASP A 176 -4.56 9.23 -10.29
N VAL A 177 -4.38 10.26 -9.50
CA VAL A 177 -5.39 10.71 -8.54
C VAL A 177 -6.52 11.42 -9.27
N GLY A 178 -7.67 10.75 -9.38
CA GLY A 178 -8.86 11.27 -10.07
C GLY A 178 -9.23 10.44 -11.28
N LEU A 179 -9.94 9.41 -11.11
CA LEU A 179 -10.69 8.53 -12.00
C LEU A 179 -10.33 8.56 -13.49
N SER A 180 -9.55 7.59 -13.99
CA SER A 180 -9.25 7.54 -15.41
C SER A 180 -9.32 6.18 -16.11
N PHE A 181 -9.56 5.03 -15.46
CA PHE A 181 -9.37 3.75 -16.16
C PHE A 181 -10.50 2.72 -16.04
N SER A 182 -11.62 2.95 -16.73
CA SER A 182 -12.65 1.92 -16.91
C SER A 182 -12.11 0.65 -17.59
N VAL A 183 -11.11 0.76 -18.49
CA VAL A 183 -10.55 -0.36 -19.24
C VAL A 183 -9.79 -1.35 -18.36
N ALA A 184 -9.04 -0.90 -17.37
CA ALA A 184 -8.27 -1.75 -16.46
C ALA A 184 -9.14 -2.43 -15.37
N PHE A 185 -10.35 -1.94 -15.13
CA PHE A 185 -11.19 -2.44 -14.04
C PHE A 185 -11.55 -3.92 -14.21
N VAL A 186 -12.13 -4.30 -15.34
CA VAL A 186 -12.59 -5.70 -15.53
C VAL A 186 -11.44 -6.69 -15.50
N PRO A 187 -10.36 -6.53 -16.31
CA PRO A 187 -9.25 -7.47 -16.27
C PRO A 187 -8.51 -7.44 -14.91
N GLY A 188 -8.35 -6.28 -14.30
CA GLY A 188 -7.71 -6.13 -12.99
C GLY A 188 -8.51 -6.82 -11.89
N PHE A 189 -9.83 -6.63 -11.88
CA PHE A 189 -10.71 -7.26 -10.90
C PHE A 189 -10.77 -8.78 -11.06
N CYS A 190 -10.82 -9.28 -12.31
CA CYS A 190 -10.74 -10.72 -12.57
C CYS A 190 -9.41 -11.32 -12.09
N ALA A 191 -8.29 -10.66 -12.36
CA ALA A 191 -6.98 -11.09 -11.89
C ALA A 191 -6.87 -11.03 -10.35
N ALA A 192 -7.44 -9.99 -9.72
CA ALA A 192 -7.49 -9.82 -8.27
C ALA A 192 -8.35 -10.89 -7.59
N LEU A 193 -9.52 -11.21 -8.14
CA LEU A 193 -10.39 -12.27 -7.65
C LEU A 193 -9.71 -13.64 -7.74
N LEU A 194 -9.06 -13.92 -8.86
CA LEU A 194 -8.33 -15.18 -9.05
C LEU A 194 -7.19 -15.30 -8.04
N ALA A 195 -6.41 -14.25 -7.88
CA ALA A 195 -5.30 -14.22 -6.93
C ALA A 195 -5.76 -14.38 -5.47
N TYR A 196 -6.86 -13.73 -5.10
CA TYR A 196 -7.52 -13.91 -3.81
C TYR A 196 -8.02 -15.35 -3.62
N GLY A 197 -8.67 -15.91 -4.63
CA GLY A 197 -9.15 -17.29 -4.59
C GLY A 197 -8.02 -18.31 -4.37
N ILE A 198 -6.85 -18.10 -4.96
CA ILE A 198 -5.66 -18.92 -4.73
C ILE A 198 -5.18 -18.78 -3.29
N SER A 199 -5.06 -17.57 -2.79
CA SER A 199 -4.65 -17.27 -1.42
C SER A 199 -5.60 -17.94 -0.41
N LEU A 200 -6.91 -17.82 -0.64
CA LEU A 200 -7.94 -18.45 0.18
C LEU A 200 -7.86 -19.99 0.13
N ALA A 201 -7.65 -20.57 -1.06
CA ALA A 201 -7.48 -22.01 -1.22
C ALA A 201 -6.23 -22.54 -0.51
N CYS A 202 -5.21 -21.72 -0.31
CA CYS A 202 -4.02 -22.03 0.48
C CYS A 202 -4.20 -21.78 1.99
N GLY A 203 -5.41 -21.43 2.44
CA GLY A 203 -5.73 -21.26 3.86
C GLY A 203 -5.47 -19.86 4.41
N ILE A 204 -5.13 -18.87 3.58
CA ILE A 204 -4.94 -17.49 4.04
C ILE A 204 -6.30 -16.81 4.15
N ALA A 205 -6.70 -16.48 5.38
CA ALA A 205 -7.92 -15.73 5.64
C ALA A 205 -7.79 -14.26 5.20
N PRO A 206 -8.86 -13.64 4.67
CA PRO A 206 -8.86 -12.21 4.39
C PRO A 206 -8.68 -11.40 5.67
N THR A 207 -7.96 -10.29 5.59
CA THR A 207 -7.80 -9.36 6.70
C THR A 207 -9.15 -8.71 7.00
N ARG A 208 -9.67 -8.93 8.21
CA ARG A 208 -10.91 -8.33 8.71
C ARG A 208 -10.77 -7.99 10.18
N PHE A 209 -11.45 -6.94 10.60
CA PHE A 209 -11.47 -6.49 11.99
C PHE A 209 -12.90 -6.37 12.49
N ALA A 210 -13.15 -6.84 13.71
CA ALA A 210 -14.44 -6.71 14.35
C ALA A 210 -14.51 -5.38 15.14
N LEU A 211 -15.51 -4.55 14.84
CA LEU A 211 -15.77 -3.32 15.60
C LEU A 211 -16.77 -3.62 16.72
N SER A 212 -16.33 -3.44 17.95
CA SER A 212 -17.13 -3.72 19.16
C SER A 212 -18.21 -2.67 19.42
N ALA A 213 -17.98 -1.41 19.03
CA ALA A 213 -18.91 -0.30 19.26
C ALA A 213 -18.82 0.71 18.13
N VAL A 214 -19.92 0.91 17.41
CA VAL A 214 -20.07 1.93 16.37
C VAL A 214 -21.05 2.98 16.85
N PRO A 215 -20.66 4.29 16.90
CA PRO A 215 -21.57 5.35 17.29
C PRO A 215 -22.75 5.45 16.34
N ALA A 216 -23.94 5.76 16.87
CA ALA A 216 -25.08 6.09 16.04
C ALA A 216 -24.78 7.37 15.22
N LEU A 217 -25.27 7.41 13.99
CA LEU A 217 -25.15 8.58 13.15
C LEU A 217 -25.99 9.74 13.73
N GLY A 218 -25.32 10.81 14.13
CA GLY A 218 -25.91 12.00 14.72
C GLY A 218 -24.99 13.20 14.61
N ILE A 219 -25.49 14.40 14.93
CA ILE A 219 -24.72 15.64 14.82
C ILE A 219 -23.43 15.56 15.64
N LEU A 220 -23.52 15.02 16.87
CA LEU A 220 -22.36 14.92 17.75
C LEU A 220 -21.29 13.99 17.17
N SER A 221 -21.65 12.77 16.75
CA SER A 221 -20.71 11.82 16.16
C SER A 221 -20.09 12.34 14.86
N VAL A 222 -20.87 13.06 14.05
CA VAL A 222 -20.36 13.73 12.84
C VAL A 222 -19.30 14.78 13.20
N LEU A 223 -19.55 15.66 14.18
CA LEU A 223 -18.57 16.66 14.60
C LEU A 223 -17.31 16.03 15.23
N GLN A 224 -17.47 15.02 16.04
CA GLN A 224 -16.36 14.29 16.65
C GLN A 224 -15.46 13.63 15.59
N VAL A 225 -16.07 12.93 14.62
CA VAL A 225 -15.34 12.30 13.52
C VAL A 225 -14.73 13.34 12.55
N ALA A 226 -15.40 14.48 12.34
CA ALA A 226 -14.82 15.56 11.56
C ALA A 226 -13.52 16.08 12.21
N LEU A 227 -13.52 16.31 13.52
CA LEU A 227 -12.31 16.73 14.25
C LEU A 227 -11.21 15.64 14.19
N LEU A 228 -11.59 14.38 14.33
CA LEU A 228 -10.66 13.24 14.18
C LEU A 228 -10.05 13.22 12.77
N GLY A 229 -10.85 13.44 11.72
CA GLY A 229 -10.40 13.48 10.33
C GLY A 229 -9.39 14.62 10.06
N VAL A 230 -9.64 15.80 10.63
CA VAL A 230 -8.69 16.93 10.58
C VAL A 230 -7.38 16.58 11.27
N ALA A 231 -7.44 15.96 12.45
CA ALA A 231 -6.25 15.51 13.18
C ALA A 231 -5.49 14.42 12.40
N CYS A 232 -6.21 13.48 11.75
CA CYS A 232 -5.61 12.47 10.86
C CYS A 232 -4.86 13.10 9.70
N ALA A 233 -5.36 14.19 9.10
CA ALA A 233 -4.64 14.91 8.04
C ALA A 233 -3.29 15.45 8.53
N ALA A 234 -3.23 15.98 9.76
CA ALA A 234 -1.97 16.46 10.35
C ALA A 234 -0.97 15.31 10.56
N VAL A 235 -1.44 14.17 11.09
CA VAL A 235 -0.62 12.96 11.28
C VAL A 235 -0.14 12.42 9.94
N THR A 236 -0.99 12.39 8.93
CA THR A 236 -0.64 12.01 7.56
C THR A 236 0.48 12.87 7.00
N ARG A 237 0.35 14.18 7.10
CA ARG A 237 1.40 15.12 6.64
C ARG A 237 2.71 14.92 7.39
N LEU A 238 2.65 14.72 8.70
CA LEU A 238 3.84 14.43 9.50
C LEU A 238 4.54 13.15 9.04
N PHE A 239 3.78 12.09 8.82
CA PHE A 239 4.32 10.81 8.33
C PHE A 239 4.98 10.95 6.96
N CYS A 240 4.27 11.49 5.98
CA CYS A 240 4.80 11.70 4.63
C CYS A 240 6.02 12.61 4.62
N LEU A 241 5.99 13.71 5.39
CA LEU A 241 7.12 14.64 5.51
C LEU A 241 8.36 13.95 6.08
N LEU A 242 8.22 13.24 7.20
CA LEU A 242 9.37 12.59 7.84
C LEU A 242 9.93 11.46 6.98
N LEU A 243 9.08 10.70 6.30
CA LEU A 243 9.50 9.67 5.35
C LEU A 243 10.31 10.29 4.21
N HIS A 244 9.78 11.30 3.52
CA HIS A 244 10.48 11.96 2.41
C HIS A 244 11.76 12.68 2.84
N VAL A 245 11.75 13.35 3.99
CA VAL A 245 12.96 13.98 4.52
C VAL A 245 14.03 12.93 4.79
N ALA A 246 13.65 11.79 5.39
CA ALA A 246 14.59 10.71 5.66
C ALA A 246 15.13 10.10 4.35
N GLU A 247 14.26 9.79 3.38
CA GLU A 247 14.65 9.23 2.07
C GLU A 247 15.52 10.17 1.24
N HIS A 248 15.36 11.49 1.39
CA HIS A 248 16.18 12.47 0.67
C HIS A 248 17.49 12.79 1.38
N GLN A 249 17.46 12.96 2.71
CA GLN A 249 18.65 13.37 3.49
C GLN A 249 19.62 12.24 3.76
N LEU A 250 19.12 11.03 4.03
CA LEU A 250 19.98 9.92 4.42
C LEU A 250 20.90 9.48 3.27
N PRO A 251 20.45 9.32 2.01
CA PRO A 251 21.34 9.03 0.89
C PRO A 251 22.33 10.16 0.57
N LYS A 252 21.96 11.42 0.82
CA LYS A 252 22.87 12.57 0.64
C LYS A 252 24.00 12.58 1.66
N ARG A 253 23.68 12.29 2.93
CA ARG A 253 24.68 12.25 4.02
C ARG A 253 25.51 10.98 4.01
N LEU A 254 24.91 9.86 3.60
CA LEU A 254 25.50 8.53 3.52
C LEU A 254 25.35 7.97 2.11
N PRO A 255 26.10 8.46 1.12
CA PRO A 255 25.92 8.07 -0.30
C PRO A 255 26.28 6.60 -0.55
N ASN A 256 27.17 6.02 0.24
CA ASN A 256 27.52 4.61 0.11
C ASN A 256 26.39 3.72 0.68
N PRO A 257 25.68 2.93 -0.16
CA PRO A 257 24.54 2.13 0.29
C PRO A 257 24.93 1.06 1.31
N TRP A 258 26.15 0.53 1.25
CA TRP A 258 26.66 -0.45 2.21
C TRP A 258 26.81 0.13 3.61
N VAL A 259 27.40 1.32 3.71
CA VAL A 259 27.57 2.03 4.98
C VAL A 259 26.21 2.48 5.51
N ARG A 260 25.36 3.01 4.63
CA ARG A 260 24.04 3.51 5.01
C ARG A 260 23.16 2.43 5.60
N VAL A 261 23.12 1.23 5.00
CA VAL A 261 22.26 0.14 5.48
C VAL A 261 22.78 -0.43 6.81
N VAL A 262 24.09 -0.49 7.01
CA VAL A 262 24.68 -0.96 8.29
C VAL A 262 24.38 0.04 9.40
N LEU A 263 24.68 1.32 9.20
CA LEU A 263 24.44 2.36 10.21
C LEU A 263 22.95 2.50 10.51
N GLY A 264 22.11 2.49 9.49
CA GLY A 264 20.67 2.51 9.66
C GLY A 264 20.15 1.29 10.41
N GLY A 265 20.66 0.10 10.09
CA GLY A 265 20.33 -1.13 10.82
C GLY A 265 20.71 -1.05 12.30
N VAL A 266 21.90 -0.54 12.63
CA VAL A 266 22.34 -0.32 14.02
C VAL A 266 21.39 0.67 14.74
N VAL A 267 21.03 1.77 14.07
CA VAL A 267 20.09 2.77 14.65
C VAL A 267 18.72 2.15 14.89
N VAL A 268 18.18 1.38 13.92
CA VAL A 268 16.88 0.70 14.09
C VAL A 268 16.92 -0.30 15.26
N VAL A 269 18.00 -1.07 15.41
CA VAL A 269 18.19 -1.98 16.55
C VAL A 269 18.20 -1.21 17.86
N ALA A 270 19.03 -0.16 17.97
CA ALA A 270 19.14 0.66 19.18
C ALA A 270 17.78 1.28 19.56
N LEU A 271 17.08 1.88 18.59
CA LEU A 271 15.75 2.45 18.83
C LEU A 271 14.70 1.39 19.20
N SER A 272 14.77 0.19 18.62
CA SER A 272 13.86 -0.90 18.99
C SER A 272 14.03 -1.30 20.45
N TYR A 273 15.27 -1.36 20.96
CA TYR A 273 15.51 -1.64 22.39
C TYR A 273 15.06 -0.48 23.29
N LEU A 274 15.25 0.76 22.85
CA LEU A 274 14.87 1.94 23.61
C LEU A 274 13.34 2.10 23.71
N MET A 275 12.62 1.80 22.62
CA MET A 275 11.16 2.01 22.50
C MET A 275 10.33 0.78 22.89
N GLY A 276 10.93 -0.38 23.03
CA GLY A 276 10.26 -1.66 23.29
C GLY A 276 10.37 -2.62 22.10
N VAL A 277 11.15 -3.67 22.31
CA VAL A 277 11.46 -4.69 21.29
C VAL A 277 10.17 -5.36 20.80
N GLY A 278 10.04 -5.47 19.48
CA GLY A 278 8.96 -6.20 18.83
C GLY A 278 7.70 -5.36 18.52
N ARG A 279 7.40 -4.33 19.32
CA ARG A 279 6.16 -3.55 19.18
C ARG A 279 6.11 -2.76 17.86
N TYR A 280 7.20 -2.14 17.46
CA TYR A 280 7.31 -1.28 16.27
C TYR A 280 8.00 -1.94 15.08
N ASN A 281 8.54 -3.15 15.28
CA ASN A 281 9.24 -3.91 14.27
C ASN A 281 8.26 -4.62 13.30
N GLY A 282 8.68 -4.82 12.05
CA GLY A 282 7.86 -5.42 11.00
C GLY A 282 6.61 -4.61 10.68
N ALA A 283 5.56 -5.27 10.23
CA ALA A 283 4.28 -4.65 9.88
C ALA A 283 3.51 -4.14 11.11
N GLY A 284 3.53 -4.88 12.22
CA GLY A 284 2.85 -4.50 13.46
C GLY A 284 1.35 -4.82 13.50
N MET A 285 0.92 -5.85 12.74
CA MET A 285 -0.50 -6.24 12.66
C MET A 285 -1.15 -6.50 14.01
N GLY A 286 -0.44 -7.14 14.94
CA GLY A 286 -0.98 -7.41 16.29
C GLY A 286 -1.33 -6.13 17.07
N VAL A 287 -0.56 -5.05 16.89
CA VAL A 287 -0.88 -3.76 17.52
C VAL A 287 -2.07 -3.08 16.83
N ILE A 288 -2.17 -3.19 15.49
CA ILE A 288 -3.34 -2.71 14.74
C ILE A 288 -4.61 -3.41 15.24
N THR A 289 -4.57 -4.74 15.34
CA THR A 289 -5.70 -5.54 15.84
C THR A 289 -6.08 -5.15 17.27
N ALA A 290 -5.09 -5.00 18.17
CA ALA A 290 -5.33 -4.56 19.55
C ALA A 290 -5.96 -3.16 19.61
N ALA A 291 -5.52 -2.23 18.76
CA ALA A 291 -6.08 -0.88 18.70
C ALA A 291 -7.53 -0.87 18.19
N VAL A 292 -7.83 -1.63 17.13
CA VAL A 292 -9.15 -1.62 16.48
C VAL A 292 -10.16 -2.47 17.26
N GLU A 293 -9.80 -3.69 17.67
CA GLU A 293 -10.74 -4.63 18.29
C GLU A 293 -10.83 -4.49 19.79
N GLN A 294 -9.72 -4.16 20.47
CA GLN A 294 -9.64 -4.09 21.93
C GLN A 294 -9.58 -2.64 22.45
N GLY A 295 -9.39 -1.64 21.57
CA GLY A 295 -9.24 -0.24 21.96
C GLY A 295 -7.96 0.02 22.77
N GLN A 296 -6.87 -0.69 22.49
CA GLN A 296 -5.63 -0.62 23.26
C GLN A 296 -4.46 -0.13 22.39
N ALA A 297 -3.91 1.02 22.74
CA ALA A 297 -2.69 1.58 22.15
C ALA A 297 -1.96 2.45 23.17
N LEU A 298 -0.65 2.63 23.00
CA LEU A 298 0.13 3.58 23.80
C LEU A 298 0.11 4.96 23.12
N PRO A 299 0.14 6.06 23.90
CA PRO A 299 0.05 7.42 23.35
C PRO A 299 1.15 7.78 22.34
N TRP A 300 2.30 7.16 22.42
CA TRP A 300 3.46 7.41 21.55
C TRP A 300 3.63 6.41 20.41
N ASP A 301 2.77 5.38 20.30
CA ASP A 301 2.89 4.30 19.32
C ASP A 301 3.00 4.82 17.88
N PHE A 302 2.15 5.79 17.50
CA PHE A 302 2.14 6.34 16.14
C PHE A 302 3.42 7.09 15.80
N ILE A 303 4.01 7.86 16.74
CA ILE A 303 5.26 8.59 16.52
C ILE A 303 6.44 7.62 16.42
N CYS A 304 6.53 6.64 17.33
CA CYS A 304 7.58 5.63 17.29
C CYS A 304 7.56 4.84 15.98
N LYS A 305 6.36 4.49 15.49
CA LYS A 305 6.20 3.81 14.20
C LYS A 305 6.64 4.68 13.02
N ILE A 306 6.27 5.96 13.00
CA ILE A 306 6.72 6.92 11.97
C ILE A 306 8.24 6.94 11.91
N LEU A 307 8.89 7.16 13.04
CA LEU A 307 10.35 7.31 13.10
C LEU A 307 11.07 6.03 12.68
N LEU A 308 10.64 4.89 13.22
CA LEU A 308 11.31 3.62 12.93
C LEU A 308 11.13 3.20 11.46
N THR A 309 9.95 3.44 10.89
CA THR A 309 9.66 3.16 9.47
C THR A 309 10.46 4.08 8.56
N ALA A 310 10.48 5.38 8.82
CA ALA A 310 11.24 6.34 8.02
C ALA A 310 12.75 6.00 8.00
N ILE A 311 13.33 5.68 9.15
CA ILE A 311 14.75 5.29 9.23
C ILE A 311 14.99 3.96 8.51
N THR A 312 14.13 2.96 8.69
CA THR A 312 14.26 1.65 8.05
C THR A 312 14.28 1.79 6.52
N LEU A 313 13.27 2.44 5.93
CA LEU A 313 13.15 2.56 4.48
C LEU A 313 14.24 3.46 3.88
N ALA A 314 14.52 4.61 4.50
CA ALA A 314 15.57 5.52 4.04
C ALA A 314 16.99 4.92 4.12
N SER A 315 17.21 3.97 5.02
CA SER A 315 18.50 3.25 5.12
C SER A 315 18.71 2.27 3.97
N GLY A 316 17.65 1.89 3.23
CA GLY A 316 17.73 1.00 2.07
C GLY A 316 17.18 -0.40 2.32
N PHE A 317 16.60 -0.68 3.50
CA PHE A 317 15.83 -1.89 3.74
C PHE A 317 14.59 -1.91 2.84
N LYS A 318 14.07 -3.11 2.58
CA LYS A 318 12.95 -3.30 1.65
C LYS A 318 11.68 -3.66 2.38
N GLY A 319 10.57 -3.10 1.91
CA GLY A 319 9.25 -3.25 2.47
C GLY A 319 8.31 -2.18 1.92
N GLY A 320 7.15 -2.01 2.55
CA GLY A 320 6.14 -1.04 2.16
C GLY A 320 5.79 -0.09 3.30
N GLU A 321 5.19 1.02 2.93
CA GLU A 321 4.72 2.11 3.80
C GLU A 321 3.22 2.05 4.10
N VAL A 322 2.45 1.19 3.42
CA VAL A 322 0.98 1.12 3.55
C VAL A 322 0.57 0.61 4.94
N VAL A 323 1.01 -0.58 5.37
CA VAL A 323 0.66 -1.08 6.71
C VAL A 323 1.23 -0.22 7.84
N PRO A 324 2.43 0.34 7.75
CA PRO A 324 2.84 1.40 8.67
C PRO A 324 1.86 2.56 8.77
N SER A 325 1.24 3.02 7.65
CA SER A 325 0.20 4.07 7.71
C SER A 325 -1.06 3.61 8.46
N PHE A 326 -1.46 2.33 8.30
CA PHE A 326 -2.54 1.74 9.09
C PHE A 326 -2.22 1.69 10.58
N TYR A 327 -1.01 1.27 10.92
CA TYR A 327 -0.53 1.24 12.29
C TYR A 327 -0.58 2.63 12.93
N ILE A 328 -0.03 3.63 12.22
CA ILE A 328 0.02 5.02 12.67
C ILE A 328 -1.40 5.55 12.89
N GLY A 329 -2.28 5.35 11.91
CA GLY A 329 -3.68 5.77 12.01
C GLY A 329 -4.42 5.07 13.14
N ALA A 330 -4.36 3.73 13.21
CA ALA A 330 -5.04 2.94 14.21
C ALA A 330 -4.63 3.32 15.64
N THR A 331 -3.31 3.43 15.90
CA THR A 331 -2.82 3.78 17.24
C THR A 331 -3.11 5.23 17.61
N PHE A 332 -2.99 6.16 16.65
CA PHE A 332 -3.38 7.56 16.86
C PHE A 332 -4.88 7.68 17.18
N GLY A 333 -5.74 7.07 16.35
CA GLY A 333 -7.19 7.13 16.53
C GLY A 333 -7.65 6.49 17.84
N CYS A 334 -7.03 5.35 18.22
CA CYS A 334 -7.29 4.66 19.48
C CYS A 334 -7.07 5.56 20.70
N VAL A 335 -6.04 6.42 20.66
CA VAL A 335 -5.70 7.33 21.78
C VAL A 335 -6.45 8.64 21.68
N PHE A 336 -6.56 9.22 20.50
CA PHE A 336 -7.14 10.56 20.32
C PHE A 336 -8.67 10.55 20.32
N GLY A 337 -9.32 9.49 19.80
CA GLY A 337 -10.77 9.40 19.71
C GLY A 337 -11.50 9.49 21.05
N PRO A 338 -11.07 8.79 22.12
CA PRO A 338 -11.67 8.91 23.43
C PRO A 338 -11.63 10.33 24.02
N LEU A 339 -10.63 11.14 23.69
CA LEU A 339 -10.58 12.56 24.07
C LEU A 339 -11.71 13.37 23.43
N LEU A 340 -12.21 12.91 22.30
CA LEU A 340 -13.37 13.49 21.61
C LEU A 340 -14.70 12.84 22.05
N GLY A 341 -14.67 11.81 22.91
CA GLY A 341 -15.86 11.06 23.34
C GLY A 341 -16.27 9.94 22.40
N LEU A 342 -15.40 9.51 21.46
CA LEU A 342 -15.64 8.38 20.57
C LEU A 342 -15.11 7.07 21.17
N PRO A 343 -15.71 5.91 20.84
CA PRO A 343 -15.16 4.60 21.23
C PRO A 343 -13.76 4.40 20.63
N ALA A 344 -12.79 3.95 21.43
CA ALA A 344 -11.38 3.82 21.05
C ALA A 344 -11.18 2.94 19.80
N GLY A 345 -11.81 1.75 19.76
CA GLY A 345 -11.69 0.83 18.61
C GLY A 345 -12.28 1.40 17.33
N PHE A 346 -13.45 2.06 17.41
CA PHE A 346 -14.05 2.73 16.26
C PHE A 346 -13.17 3.88 15.76
N SER A 347 -12.66 4.70 16.66
CA SER A 347 -11.75 5.80 16.30
C SER A 347 -10.45 5.29 15.69
N ALA A 348 -9.95 4.15 16.19
CA ALA A 348 -8.81 3.46 15.58
C ALA A 348 -9.10 3.04 14.14
N ALA A 349 -10.28 2.47 13.87
CA ALA A 349 -10.70 2.08 12.53
C ALA A 349 -10.85 3.29 11.59
N VAL A 350 -11.53 4.35 12.03
CA VAL A 350 -11.66 5.60 11.25
C VAL A 350 -10.28 6.17 10.91
N ALA A 351 -9.43 6.33 11.92
CA ALA A 351 -8.14 6.97 11.73
C ALA A 351 -7.16 6.08 10.92
N MET A 352 -7.24 4.74 11.05
CA MET A 352 -6.48 3.79 10.24
C MET A 352 -6.69 4.05 8.76
N VAL A 353 -7.95 4.11 8.32
CA VAL A 353 -8.27 4.33 6.92
C VAL A 353 -8.08 5.78 6.51
N ALA A 354 -8.38 6.75 7.38
CA ALA A 354 -8.23 8.17 7.08
C ALA A 354 -6.77 8.58 6.89
N VAL A 355 -5.83 8.07 7.70
CA VAL A 355 -4.39 8.32 7.53
C VAL A 355 -3.89 7.68 6.24
N PHE A 356 -4.27 6.44 5.95
CA PHE A 356 -3.94 5.79 4.68
C PHE A 356 -4.51 6.55 3.47
N CYS A 357 -5.78 6.94 3.53
CA CYS A 357 -6.48 7.68 2.49
C CYS A 357 -5.73 8.97 2.13
N GLY A 358 -5.36 9.76 3.13
CA GLY A 358 -4.61 10.98 2.93
C GLY A 358 -3.17 10.73 2.45
N ALA A 359 -2.52 9.68 2.96
CA ALA A 359 -1.14 9.33 2.61
C ALA A 359 -1.02 8.74 1.19
N ALA A 360 -1.95 7.91 0.79
CA ALA A 360 -1.97 7.31 -0.54
C ALA A 360 -2.69 8.17 -1.60
N ASN A 361 -3.40 9.24 -1.21
CA ASN A 361 -4.23 10.06 -2.08
C ASN A 361 -5.32 9.29 -2.83
N THR A 362 -5.92 8.28 -2.19
CA THR A 362 -6.86 7.34 -2.82
C THR A 362 -8.17 7.26 -2.06
N LEU A 363 -9.07 8.24 -2.24
CA LEU A 363 -10.32 8.33 -1.46
C LEU A 363 -11.23 7.11 -1.70
N VAL A 364 -11.62 6.85 -2.95
CA VAL A 364 -12.55 5.76 -3.28
C VAL A 364 -12.00 4.38 -2.90
N PRO A 365 -10.76 4.02 -3.25
CA PRO A 365 -10.17 2.76 -2.81
C PRO A 365 -10.13 2.60 -1.29
N SER A 366 -9.87 3.67 -0.55
CA SER A 366 -9.84 3.64 0.92
C SER A 366 -11.21 3.36 1.52
N LEU A 367 -12.28 3.92 0.94
CA LEU A 367 -13.65 3.64 1.39
C LEU A 367 -14.04 2.18 1.14
N LEU A 368 -13.67 1.65 -0.01
CA LEU A 368 -13.92 0.24 -0.32
C LEU A 368 -13.05 -0.69 0.55
N LEU A 369 -11.83 -0.29 0.84
CA LEU A 369 -10.98 -1.00 1.79
C LEU A 369 -11.63 -1.02 3.19
N ALA A 370 -12.18 0.10 3.65
CA ALA A 370 -12.93 0.15 4.91
C ALA A 370 -14.14 -0.80 4.89
N TYR A 371 -14.88 -0.84 3.77
CA TYR A 371 -15.98 -1.77 3.60
C TYR A 371 -15.53 -3.24 3.68
N GLU A 372 -14.47 -3.60 2.96
CA GLU A 372 -13.94 -4.98 2.95
C GLU A 372 -13.31 -5.37 4.30
N LEU A 373 -12.69 -4.43 5.04
CA LEU A 373 -12.07 -4.68 6.34
C LEU A 373 -13.07 -4.74 7.51
N PHE A 374 -14.11 -3.89 7.49
CA PHE A 374 -15.05 -3.73 8.61
C PHE A 374 -16.48 -4.19 8.31
N GLY A 375 -16.74 -4.76 7.12
CA GLY A 375 -18.07 -5.23 6.74
C GLY A 375 -19.11 -4.12 6.60
N GLY A 376 -18.70 -2.87 6.38
CA GLY A 376 -19.59 -1.72 6.21
C GLY A 376 -20.00 -1.03 7.52
N ALA A 377 -19.59 -1.52 8.67
CA ALA A 377 -19.95 -0.92 9.96
C ALA A 377 -19.39 0.51 10.09
N GLY A 378 -20.27 1.51 10.27
CA GLY A 378 -19.91 2.92 10.44
C GLY A 378 -19.28 3.56 9.21
N LEU A 379 -19.54 3.02 8.01
CA LEU A 379 -18.91 3.47 6.75
C LEU A 379 -19.16 4.96 6.46
N GLU A 380 -20.32 5.49 6.80
CA GLU A 380 -20.67 6.91 6.60
C GLU A 380 -19.76 7.84 7.42
N LEU A 381 -19.48 7.47 8.66
CA LEU A 381 -18.59 8.22 9.53
C LEU A 381 -17.12 8.04 9.09
N ILE A 382 -16.72 6.82 8.70
CA ILE A 382 -15.39 6.55 8.15
C ILE A 382 -15.18 7.38 6.87
N ALA A 383 -16.20 7.46 6.01
CA ALA A 383 -16.13 8.26 4.78
C ALA A 383 -15.91 9.75 5.06
N LEU A 384 -16.57 10.31 6.07
CA LEU A 384 -16.35 11.69 6.50
C LEU A 384 -14.89 11.90 6.97
N GLY A 385 -14.38 11.01 7.83
CA GLY A 385 -12.99 11.08 8.31
C GLY A 385 -11.97 10.98 7.18
N CYS A 386 -12.19 10.04 6.25
CA CYS A 386 -11.36 9.87 5.05
C CYS A 386 -11.39 11.09 4.14
N GLY A 387 -12.59 11.64 3.86
CA GLY A 387 -12.76 12.81 3.01
C GLY A 387 -12.02 14.03 3.55
N LEU A 388 -12.14 14.31 4.85
CA LEU A 388 -11.44 15.40 5.50
C LEU A 388 -9.92 15.19 5.53
N SER A 389 -9.47 13.97 5.84
CA SER A 389 -8.05 13.64 5.80
C SER A 389 -7.48 13.78 4.39
N TYR A 390 -8.19 13.29 3.37
CA TYR A 390 -7.80 13.40 1.95
C TYR A 390 -7.65 14.85 1.50
N MET A 391 -8.64 15.69 1.81
CA MET A 391 -8.59 17.10 1.42
C MET A 391 -7.47 17.85 2.13
N LEU A 392 -7.37 17.73 3.45
CA LEU A 392 -6.48 18.53 4.28
C LEU A 392 -5.03 18.03 4.32
N SER A 393 -4.76 16.76 3.91
CA SER A 393 -3.38 16.27 3.75
C SER A 393 -2.63 16.95 2.60
N GLY A 394 -3.34 17.60 1.67
CA GLY A 394 -2.75 18.28 0.52
C GLY A 394 -2.26 17.30 -0.55
N TYR A 395 -1.24 17.67 -1.30
CA TYR A 395 -0.74 16.89 -2.44
C TYR A 395 0.47 16.02 -2.12
N HIS A 396 1.04 16.16 -0.93
CA HIS A 396 2.17 15.34 -0.49
C HIS A 396 1.67 13.99 0.02
N GLY A 397 1.86 12.93 -0.78
CA GLY A 397 1.51 11.55 -0.42
C GLY A 397 2.75 10.68 -0.23
N LEU A 398 2.55 9.36 -0.05
CA LEU A 398 3.61 8.35 0.00
C LEU A 398 4.34 8.22 -1.34
N TYR A 399 3.63 8.43 -2.43
CA TYR A 399 4.15 8.20 -3.78
C TYR A 399 4.39 9.52 -4.50
N SER A 400 5.65 9.91 -4.63
CA SER A 400 6.05 11.14 -5.32
C SER A 400 5.83 11.11 -6.83
N SER A 401 5.57 9.93 -7.40
CA SER A 401 5.29 9.73 -8.83
C SER A 401 3.80 9.79 -9.17
N GLN A 402 2.92 10.06 -8.20
CA GLN A 402 1.48 10.24 -8.49
C GLN A 402 1.24 11.49 -9.31
N THR A 403 0.37 11.39 -10.31
CA THR A 403 -0.17 12.54 -11.04
C THR A 403 -1.55 12.93 -10.52
N PHE A 404 -1.84 14.21 -10.48
CA PHE A 404 -3.15 14.72 -10.04
C PHE A 404 -3.89 15.27 -11.26
N LEU A 405 -4.95 14.59 -11.67
CA LEU A 405 -5.78 15.00 -12.81
C LEU A 405 -6.74 16.15 -12.48
N SER A 406 -7.10 16.29 -11.20
CA SER A 406 -7.95 17.36 -10.70
C SER A 406 -7.37 17.97 -9.43
N ASP A 407 -7.60 19.27 -9.24
CA ASP A 407 -7.28 19.96 -8.00
C ASP A 407 -8.17 19.41 -6.86
N LYS A 408 -7.60 19.22 -5.65
CA LYS A 408 -8.34 18.77 -4.47
C LYS A 408 -9.26 19.84 -3.89
N PHE A 409 -8.99 21.11 -4.17
CA PHE A 409 -9.71 22.27 -3.59
C PHE A 409 -10.56 23.01 -4.61
N HIS A 410 -10.27 22.88 -5.92
CA HIS A 410 -10.96 23.56 -6.99
C HIS A 410 -11.44 22.56 -8.02
N SER A 411 -12.64 22.74 -8.56
CA SER A 411 -13.23 21.88 -9.59
C SER A 411 -12.62 22.06 -10.99
N GLU A 412 -11.37 22.46 -11.07
CA GLU A 412 -10.65 22.65 -12.32
C GLU A 412 -9.84 21.43 -12.69
N TYR A 413 -9.97 20.98 -13.95
CA TYR A 413 -9.06 20.00 -14.53
C TYR A 413 -7.68 20.63 -14.72
N THR A 414 -6.71 20.20 -13.96
CA THR A 414 -5.32 20.65 -14.12
C THR A 414 -4.62 19.76 -15.14
N ALA A 415 -4.66 20.16 -16.40
CA ALA A 415 -3.94 19.47 -17.49
C ALA A 415 -2.39 19.57 -17.37
N ARG A 416 -1.86 20.29 -16.40
CA ARG A 416 -0.41 20.48 -16.18
C ARG A 416 -0.09 20.76 -14.71
N TRP A 417 0.04 19.74 -13.90
CA TRP A 417 0.51 19.90 -12.52
C TRP A 417 2.03 20.02 -12.39
N GLU A 418 2.82 19.54 -13.37
CA GLU A 418 4.29 19.60 -13.36
C GLU A 418 4.87 21.02 -13.21
N ALA A 419 4.13 22.05 -13.58
CA ALA A 419 4.60 23.43 -13.52
C ALA A 419 4.50 24.09 -12.11
N ARG A 420 3.77 23.52 -11.15
CA ARG A 420 3.54 24.13 -9.83
C ARG A 420 4.38 23.54 -8.68
N LEU A 421 5.07 22.43 -8.91
CA LEU A 421 5.96 21.82 -7.90
C LEU A 421 7.40 22.39 -7.93
N HIS A 422 7.68 23.33 -8.83
CA HIS A 422 8.99 23.99 -8.96
C HIS A 422 9.04 25.44 -8.44
N HIS A 423 8.03 25.85 -7.68
CA HIS A 423 8.05 27.14 -6.97
C HIS A 423 7.96 26.99 -5.46
#